data_844e540f9aed9e09ba9acd859863348c
#
_entry.id   844e540f9aed9e09ba9acd859863348c
#
_cell.length_a   1.000
_cell.length_b   1.000
_cell.length_c   1.000
_cell.angle_alpha   90.00
_cell.angle_beta   90.00
_cell.angle_gamma   90.00
#
_symmetry.space_group_name_H-M   'P 1'
#
loop_
_entity.id
_entity.type
_entity.pdbx_description
1 polymer ?
#
loop_
_entity_poly.entity_id
_entity_poly.type
_entity_poly.pdbx_seq_one_letter_code
_entity_poly.pdbx_strand_id
1 'polypeptide(L)'
;MYNINRYEDLIKSLVNAGLKPTTNWNEKLSSNSLLIRHDVDFSIEYAHRLALFESQLKICSTFFFLLSSNLYNSLSAHNQKLIKEIADMDHKVSIHFDHTVYENLEYFKYEKNIFENIFGKKVDIVSMHRPKDFLNNNNITLSGTPQTYQDIFFKKMKYISDSAGKDIFPNITKYLEQPRALGLHLLIHPIWWMGLGSNPTEIIDTWRNENLDFITSEIKNNCKVYKN
;
A
#
# COMPACT_ATOMS: atom_id res chain seq x y z
N MET A 1 19.56 -3.35 2.13
CA MET A 1 18.51 -4.38 2.29
C MET A 1 17.37 -3.79 3.12
N TYR A 2 16.13 -4.03 2.74
CA TYR A 2 14.95 -3.62 3.50
C TYR A 2 14.72 -4.56 4.69
N ASN A 3 14.28 -4.03 5.81
CA ASN A 3 13.77 -4.73 6.98
C ASN A 3 13.06 -3.75 7.91
N ILE A 4 12.38 -4.25 8.93
CA ILE A 4 11.57 -3.44 9.81
C ILE A 4 12.37 -2.39 10.61
N ASN A 5 13.60 -2.69 11.00
CA ASN A 5 14.44 -1.73 11.73
C ASN A 5 14.84 -0.54 10.82
N ARG A 6 15.20 -0.81 9.56
CA ARG A 6 15.45 0.26 8.58
C ARG A 6 14.19 1.06 8.25
N TYR A 7 13.00 0.43 8.30
CA TYR A 7 11.74 1.14 8.18
C TYR A 7 11.54 2.12 9.35
N GLU A 8 11.80 1.65 10.56
CA GLU A 8 11.73 2.49 11.76
C GLU A 8 12.64 3.71 11.67
N ASP A 9 13.91 3.49 11.28
CA ASP A 9 14.89 4.56 11.10
C ASP A 9 14.45 5.56 10.02
N LEU A 10 13.91 5.06 8.91
CA LEU A 10 13.36 5.89 7.85
C LEU A 10 12.23 6.80 8.38
N ILE A 11 11.24 6.22 9.02
CA ILE A 11 10.08 6.97 9.53
C ILE A 11 10.52 7.99 10.60
N LYS A 12 11.37 7.56 11.54
CA LYS A 12 11.91 8.47 12.57
C LYS A 12 12.70 9.63 11.96
N SER A 13 13.50 9.38 10.93
CA SER A 13 14.25 10.44 10.23
C SER A 13 13.34 11.47 9.58
N LEU A 14 12.26 11.01 8.93
CA LEU A 14 11.27 11.89 8.30
C LEU A 14 10.50 12.72 9.32
N VAL A 15 10.03 12.10 10.40
CA VAL A 15 9.29 12.79 11.48
C VAL A 15 10.19 13.79 12.22
N ASN A 16 11.42 13.41 12.56
CA ASN A 16 12.41 14.29 13.20
C ASN A 16 12.78 15.49 12.32
N ALA A 17 12.72 15.31 10.99
CA ALA A 17 12.88 16.42 10.05
C ALA A 17 11.63 17.33 9.95
N GLY A 18 10.60 17.10 10.78
CA GLY A 18 9.39 17.90 10.89
C GLY A 18 8.27 17.53 9.93
N LEU A 19 8.37 16.39 9.23
CA LEU A 19 7.27 15.89 8.41
C LEU A 19 6.17 15.29 9.31
N LYS A 20 4.92 15.50 8.90
CA LYS A 20 3.72 15.08 9.64
C LYS A 20 2.95 14.05 8.82
N PRO A 21 2.93 12.77 9.24
CA PRO A 21 2.10 11.75 8.61
C PRO A 21 0.63 12.16 8.58
N THR A 22 -0.02 11.96 7.43
CA THR A 22 -1.44 12.23 7.25
C THR A 22 -2.04 11.25 6.26
N THR A 23 -3.29 10.87 6.47
CA THR A 23 -4.09 10.05 5.55
C THR A 23 -5.07 10.90 4.73
N ASN A 24 -4.96 12.22 4.83
CA ASN A 24 -5.86 13.13 4.15
C ASN A 24 -5.32 13.53 2.76
N TRP A 25 -5.88 12.91 1.73
CA TRP A 25 -5.52 13.15 0.33
C TRP A 25 -6.27 14.35 -0.29
N ASN A 26 -7.21 14.97 0.44
CA ASN A 26 -8.06 16.05 -0.07
C ASN A 26 -7.82 17.40 0.58
N GLU A 27 -7.00 17.46 1.65
CA GLU A 27 -6.70 18.71 2.36
C GLU A 27 -5.59 19.53 1.69
N LYS A 28 -5.44 20.77 2.17
CA LYS A 28 -4.32 21.62 1.76
C LYS A 28 -3.01 20.99 2.22
N LEU A 29 -2.30 20.40 1.30
CA LEU A 29 -0.97 19.86 1.54
C LEU A 29 0.03 21.03 1.77
N SER A 30 0.96 20.81 2.70
CA SER A 30 2.00 21.76 3.05
C SER A 30 3.39 21.15 2.86
N SER A 31 4.44 21.96 3.02
CA SER A 31 5.83 21.48 2.98
C SER A 31 6.15 20.40 4.04
N ASN A 32 5.32 20.27 5.06
CA ASN A 32 5.46 19.29 6.13
C ASN A 32 4.56 18.06 5.98
N SER A 33 3.74 18.00 4.94
CA SER A 33 2.86 16.85 4.73
C SER A 33 3.65 15.60 4.34
N LEU A 34 3.36 14.48 5.00
CA LEU A 34 3.90 13.16 4.69
C LEU A 34 2.73 12.22 4.38
N LEU A 35 2.53 11.91 3.10
CA LEU A 35 1.62 10.88 2.66
C LEU A 35 2.40 9.57 2.54
N ILE A 36 2.15 8.63 3.45
CA ILE A 36 2.68 7.27 3.37
C ILE A 36 1.61 6.41 2.72
N ARG A 37 1.95 5.83 1.58
CA ARG A 37 1.12 4.95 0.77
C ARG A 37 1.69 3.56 0.78
N HIS A 38 0.87 2.57 1.09
CA HIS A 38 1.21 1.16 1.00
C HIS A 38 0.39 0.50 -0.10
N ASP A 39 1.04 0.08 -1.19
CA ASP A 39 0.40 -0.75 -2.20
C ASP A 39 0.61 -2.23 -1.81
N VAL A 40 -0.50 -2.91 -1.57
CA VAL A 40 -0.50 -4.30 -1.08
C VAL A 40 -0.66 -5.23 -2.28
N ASP A 41 0.47 -5.59 -2.90
CA ASP A 41 0.47 -6.43 -4.10
C ASP A 41 0.48 -7.93 -3.77
N PHE A 42 1.10 -8.33 -2.65
CA PHE A 42 1.43 -9.71 -2.36
C PHE A 42 0.71 -10.30 -1.14
N SER A 43 0.72 -9.61 0.02
CA SER A 43 0.27 -10.19 1.29
C SER A 43 -0.43 -9.17 2.16
N ILE A 44 -1.67 -9.49 2.56
CA ILE A 44 -2.45 -8.71 3.51
C ILE A 44 -1.89 -8.90 4.93
N GLU A 45 -1.36 -10.08 5.27
CA GLU A 45 -0.72 -10.35 6.54
C GLU A 45 0.52 -9.46 6.75
N TYR A 46 1.34 -9.28 5.71
CA TYR A 46 2.50 -8.39 5.78
C TYR A 46 2.06 -6.93 5.90
N ALA A 47 0.99 -6.53 5.21
CA ALA A 47 0.40 -5.20 5.37
C ALA A 47 -0.12 -4.98 6.79
N HIS A 48 -0.82 -5.96 7.37
CA HIS A 48 -1.32 -5.90 8.75
C HIS A 48 -0.18 -5.79 9.77
N ARG A 49 0.88 -6.60 9.63
CA ARG A 49 2.06 -6.51 10.50
C ARG A 49 2.74 -5.16 10.42
N LEU A 50 2.84 -4.58 9.22
CA LEU A 50 3.40 -3.22 9.04
C LEU A 50 2.50 -2.16 9.67
N ALA A 51 1.18 -2.26 9.49
CA ALA A 51 0.21 -1.35 10.12
C ALA A 51 0.28 -1.38 11.65
N LEU A 52 0.38 -2.58 12.23
CA LEU A 52 0.56 -2.74 13.67
C LEU A 52 1.85 -2.06 14.16
N PHE A 53 2.94 -2.21 13.41
CA PHE A 53 4.21 -1.56 13.73
C PHE A 53 4.11 -0.02 13.64
N GLU A 54 3.49 0.51 12.59
CA GLU A 54 3.25 1.94 12.42
C GLU A 54 2.36 2.52 13.54
N SER A 55 1.33 1.80 13.95
CA SER A 55 0.46 2.18 15.06
C SER A 55 1.26 2.31 16.38
N GLN A 56 2.22 1.40 16.64
CA GLN A 56 3.13 1.51 17.78
C GLN A 56 4.03 2.76 17.71
N LEU A 57 4.41 3.18 16.51
CA LEU A 57 5.12 4.44 16.27
C LEU A 57 4.21 5.68 16.30
N LYS A 58 2.90 5.50 16.49
CA LYS A 58 1.88 6.56 16.47
C LYS A 58 1.86 7.35 15.15
N ILE A 59 2.04 6.66 14.05
CA ILE A 59 1.89 7.21 12.71
C ILE A 59 0.70 6.59 12.00
N CYS A 60 0.12 7.35 11.08
CA CYS A 60 -0.96 6.87 10.22
C CYS A 60 -0.51 6.89 8.75
N SER A 61 -1.03 5.95 7.98
CA SER A 61 -0.73 5.76 6.55
C SER A 61 -1.97 5.30 5.79
N THR A 62 -1.88 5.15 4.47
CA THR A 62 -2.98 4.64 3.65
C THR A 62 -2.56 3.34 2.98
N PHE A 63 -3.32 2.28 3.25
CA PHE A 63 -3.14 0.95 2.65
C PHE A 63 -4.13 0.75 1.50
N PHE A 64 -3.63 0.36 0.34
CA PHE A 64 -4.41 0.12 -0.86
C PHE A 64 -4.39 -1.37 -1.20
N PHE A 65 -5.58 -1.98 -1.32
CA PHE A 65 -5.76 -3.41 -1.54
C PHE A 65 -6.36 -3.69 -2.91
N LEU A 66 -5.83 -4.71 -3.61
CA LEU A 66 -6.40 -5.24 -4.84
C LEU A 66 -7.63 -6.11 -4.49
N LEU A 67 -8.80 -5.78 -5.03
CA LEU A 67 -9.94 -6.71 -4.99
C LEU A 67 -9.83 -7.81 -6.03
N SER A 68 -9.18 -7.51 -7.15
CA SER A 68 -8.95 -8.39 -8.29
C SER A 68 -7.58 -9.09 -8.29
N SER A 69 -6.96 -9.27 -7.12
CA SER A 69 -5.64 -9.91 -7.00
C SER A 69 -5.68 -11.39 -7.35
N ASN A 70 -4.65 -11.86 -8.08
CA ASN A 70 -4.37 -13.27 -8.29
C ASN A 70 -3.55 -13.90 -7.14
N LEU A 71 -3.03 -13.10 -6.22
CA LEU A 71 -2.10 -13.55 -5.19
C LEU A 71 -2.76 -13.68 -3.81
N TYR A 72 -3.89 -13.03 -3.59
CA TYR A 72 -4.68 -13.14 -2.38
C TYR A 72 -6.16 -12.80 -2.66
N ASN A 73 -7.03 -13.22 -1.78
CA ASN A 73 -8.46 -12.90 -1.84
C ASN A 73 -8.82 -11.91 -0.74
N SER A 74 -8.96 -10.61 -1.07
CA SER A 74 -9.36 -9.56 -0.12
C SER A 74 -10.70 -9.83 0.55
N LEU A 75 -11.57 -10.64 -0.08
CA LEU A 75 -12.92 -10.92 0.39
C LEU A 75 -13.03 -12.21 1.22
N SER A 76 -11.92 -12.95 1.45
CA SER A 76 -11.93 -14.06 2.40
C SER A 76 -12.19 -13.55 3.82
N ALA A 77 -12.84 -14.35 4.66
CA ALA A 77 -13.17 -13.96 6.04
C ALA A 77 -11.93 -13.52 6.83
N HIS A 78 -10.81 -14.25 6.66
CA HIS A 78 -9.54 -13.93 7.30
C HIS A 78 -9.02 -12.56 6.86
N ASN A 79 -8.93 -12.32 5.55
CA ASN A 79 -8.40 -11.08 5.00
C ASN A 79 -9.29 -9.86 5.26
N GLN A 80 -10.62 -10.04 5.23
CA GLN A 80 -11.55 -8.99 5.64
C GLN A 80 -11.30 -8.55 7.09
N LYS A 81 -11.04 -9.51 8.00
CA LYS A 81 -10.72 -9.21 9.40
C LYS A 81 -9.44 -8.37 9.48
N LEU A 82 -8.35 -8.78 8.82
CA LEU A 82 -7.07 -8.06 8.82
C LEU A 82 -7.21 -6.63 8.26
N ILE A 83 -7.93 -6.45 7.15
CA ILE A 83 -8.16 -5.12 6.55
C ILE A 83 -8.95 -4.22 7.51
N LYS A 84 -9.96 -4.76 8.20
CA LYS A 84 -10.72 -4.00 9.22
C LYS A 84 -9.85 -3.62 10.41
N GLU A 85 -9.02 -4.53 10.91
CA GLU A 85 -8.06 -4.26 11.99
C GLU A 85 -7.06 -3.16 11.60
N ILE A 86 -6.57 -3.13 10.35
CA ILE A 86 -5.75 -2.02 9.85
C ILE A 86 -6.50 -0.69 9.95
N ALA A 87 -7.77 -0.67 9.54
CA ALA A 87 -8.58 0.55 9.64
C ALA A 87 -8.91 0.97 11.08
N ASP A 88 -8.97 0.02 12.00
CA ASP A 88 -9.23 0.27 13.43
C ASP A 88 -7.96 0.77 14.18
N MET A 89 -6.78 0.64 13.55
CA MET A 89 -5.51 1.23 14.01
C MET A 89 -5.26 2.66 13.48
N ASP A 90 -6.31 3.39 13.09
CA ASP A 90 -6.27 4.76 12.54
C ASP A 90 -5.56 4.89 11.17
N HIS A 91 -5.33 3.79 10.47
CA HIS A 91 -4.90 3.82 9.08
C HIS A 91 -6.09 3.99 8.13
N LYS A 92 -5.87 4.65 7.00
CA LYS A 92 -6.85 4.64 5.93
C LYS A 92 -6.69 3.35 5.11
N VAL A 93 -7.80 2.71 4.77
CA VAL A 93 -7.84 1.59 3.83
C VAL A 93 -8.59 1.99 2.57
N SER A 94 -8.09 1.59 1.40
CA SER A 94 -8.67 1.94 0.12
C SER A 94 -8.31 0.91 -0.97
N ILE A 95 -8.65 1.21 -2.21
CA ILE A 95 -8.51 0.30 -3.34
C ILE A 95 -7.20 0.55 -4.08
N HIS A 96 -6.45 -0.53 -4.33
CA HIS A 96 -5.44 -0.62 -5.37
C HIS A 96 -6.11 -1.15 -6.62
N PHE A 97 -6.34 -0.30 -7.62
CA PHE A 97 -7.14 -0.65 -8.79
C PHE A 97 -6.27 -1.14 -9.93
N ASP A 98 -6.46 -2.40 -10.35
CA ASP A 98 -5.82 -2.94 -11.54
C ASP A 98 -6.73 -2.77 -12.76
N HIS A 99 -6.51 -1.72 -13.51
CA HIS A 99 -7.27 -1.41 -14.71
C HIS A 99 -7.10 -2.45 -15.84
N THR A 100 -6.03 -3.26 -15.80
CA THR A 100 -5.74 -4.25 -16.85
C THR A 100 -6.67 -5.47 -16.79
N VAL A 101 -7.39 -5.62 -15.67
CA VAL A 101 -8.37 -6.69 -15.47
C VAL A 101 -9.71 -6.39 -16.15
N TYR A 102 -9.95 -5.12 -16.51
CA TYR A 102 -11.24 -4.63 -16.99
C TYR A 102 -11.16 -4.00 -18.38
N GLU A 103 -12.27 -3.99 -19.10
CA GLU A 103 -12.38 -3.40 -20.43
C GLU A 103 -12.21 -1.85 -20.40
N ASN A 104 -12.62 -1.22 -19.30
CA ASN A 104 -12.50 0.23 -19.12
C ASN A 104 -12.49 0.64 -17.64
N LEU A 105 -12.19 1.93 -17.37
CA LEU A 105 -12.06 2.46 -16.02
C LEU A 105 -13.40 2.60 -15.26
N GLU A 106 -14.54 2.51 -15.93
CA GLU A 106 -15.83 2.63 -15.28
C GLU A 106 -16.13 1.44 -14.34
N TYR A 107 -15.46 0.30 -14.56
CA TYR A 107 -15.56 -0.84 -13.66
C TYR A 107 -15.07 -0.54 -12.24
N PHE A 108 -14.26 0.49 -12.04
CA PHE A 108 -13.88 0.96 -10.71
C PHE A 108 -15.06 1.22 -9.79
N LYS A 109 -16.20 1.73 -10.31
CA LYS A 109 -17.40 1.96 -9.51
C LYS A 109 -17.94 0.69 -8.83
N TYR A 110 -17.77 -0.47 -9.47
CA TYR A 110 -18.21 -1.75 -8.90
C TYR A 110 -17.27 -2.21 -7.77
N GLU A 111 -15.95 -2.15 -7.98
CA GLU A 111 -15.00 -2.43 -6.91
C GLU A 111 -15.19 -1.46 -5.73
N LYS A 112 -15.40 -0.17 -6.00
CA LYS A 112 -15.67 0.83 -4.97
C LYS A 112 -16.91 0.47 -4.16
N ASN A 113 -18.02 0.12 -4.80
CA ASN A 113 -19.24 -0.28 -4.11
C ASN A 113 -19.03 -1.54 -3.26
N ILE A 114 -18.32 -2.54 -3.78
CA ILE A 114 -18.00 -3.77 -3.03
C ILE A 114 -17.16 -3.41 -1.80
N PHE A 115 -16.10 -2.63 -1.98
CA PHE A 115 -15.19 -2.25 -0.90
C PHE A 115 -15.92 -1.48 0.21
N GLU A 116 -16.68 -0.44 -0.17
CA GLU A 116 -17.42 0.40 0.78
C GLU A 116 -18.46 -0.41 1.56
N ASN A 117 -19.18 -1.34 0.90
CA ASN A 117 -20.17 -2.19 1.56
C ASN A 117 -19.57 -3.22 2.52
N ILE A 118 -18.44 -3.83 2.16
CA ILE A 118 -17.83 -4.91 2.97
C ILE A 118 -17.00 -4.34 4.12
N PHE A 119 -16.23 -3.28 3.87
CA PHE A 119 -15.32 -2.72 4.87
C PHE A 119 -15.93 -1.55 5.65
N GLY A 120 -17.06 -0.97 5.21
CA GLY A 120 -17.70 0.17 5.86
C GLY A 120 -16.84 1.44 5.83
N LYS A 121 -15.88 1.54 4.90
CA LYS A 121 -14.94 2.66 4.79
C LYS A 121 -15.12 3.33 3.44
N LYS A 122 -15.18 4.67 3.44
CA LYS A 122 -15.32 5.46 2.20
C LYS A 122 -14.03 5.42 1.37
N VAL A 123 -14.17 5.17 0.07
CA VAL A 123 -13.08 5.25 -0.91
C VAL A 123 -13.04 6.66 -1.50
N ASP A 124 -12.24 7.53 -0.92
CA ASP A 124 -12.05 8.93 -1.32
C ASP A 124 -10.73 9.18 -2.07
N ILE A 125 -9.90 8.17 -2.18
CA ILE A 125 -8.65 8.12 -2.95
C ILE A 125 -8.45 6.70 -3.47
N VAL A 126 -7.89 6.53 -4.66
CA VAL A 126 -7.54 5.23 -5.25
C VAL A 126 -6.09 5.21 -5.71
N SER A 127 -5.41 4.08 -5.54
CA SER A 127 -4.10 3.83 -6.11
C SER A 127 -4.24 3.01 -7.39
N MET A 128 -3.55 3.40 -8.46
CA MET A 128 -3.53 2.64 -9.72
C MET A 128 -2.41 1.61 -9.72
N HIS A 129 -2.74 0.34 -9.93
CA HIS A 129 -1.76 -0.69 -10.19
C HIS A 129 -1.19 -0.55 -11.61
N ARG A 130 0.14 -0.66 -11.79
CA ARG A 130 0.85 -0.57 -13.08
C ARG A 130 0.48 0.66 -13.92
N PRO A 131 0.68 1.88 -13.40
CA PRO A 131 0.08 3.12 -13.91
C PRO A 131 0.66 3.66 -15.22
N LYS A 132 1.46 2.90 -16.01
CA LYS A 132 2.20 3.39 -17.18
C LYS A 132 1.36 4.26 -18.11
N ASP A 133 0.14 3.85 -18.39
CA ASP A 133 -0.76 4.52 -19.34
C ASP A 133 -1.38 5.80 -18.76
N PHE A 134 -1.31 5.97 -17.44
CA PHE A 134 -1.90 7.10 -16.71
C PHE A 134 -0.89 8.19 -16.33
N LEU A 135 0.41 7.92 -16.43
CA LEU A 135 1.45 8.89 -16.05
C LEU A 135 1.47 10.12 -16.96
N ASN A 136 0.99 9.99 -18.20
CA ASN A 136 0.94 11.10 -19.18
C ASN A 136 -0.36 11.92 -19.10
N ASN A 137 -1.44 11.35 -18.56
CA ASN A 137 -2.74 12.02 -18.32
C ASN A 137 -3.23 11.70 -16.92
N ASN A 138 -2.52 12.23 -15.93
CA ASN A 138 -2.64 11.80 -14.53
C ASN A 138 -3.69 12.54 -13.70
N ASN A 139 -4.36 13.58 -14.24
CA ASN A 139 -5.37 14.31 -13.48
C ASN A 139 -6.79 13.74 -13.62
N ILE A 140 -6.94 12.56 -14.22
CA ILE A 140 -8.24 11.89 -14.28
C ILE A 140 -8.72 11.45 -12.89
N THR A 141 -10.03 11.37 -12.73
CA THR A 141 -10.69 10.73 -11.58
C THR A 141 -11.38 9.45 -12.04
N LEU A 142 -11.48 8.46 -11.16
CA LEU A 142 -12.22 7.23 -11.40
C LEU A 142 -13.58 7.34 -10.70
N SER A 143 -14.66 7.42 -11.48
CA SER A 143 -16.01 7.64 -10.94
C SER A 143 -16.05 8.76 -9.88
N GLY A 144 -15.38 9.89 -10.16
CA GLY A 144 -15.29 11.04 -9.26
C GLY A 144 -14.29 10.89 -8.10
N THR A 145 -13.61 9.74 -7.96
CA THR A 145 -12.59 9.51 -6.94
C THR A 145 -11.21 9.92 -7.49
N PRO A 146 -10.45 10.82 -6.80
CA PRO A 146 -9.09 11.15 -7.18
C PRO A 146 -8.17 9.93 -7.04
N GLN A 147 -7.05 9.97 -7.76
CA GLN A 147 -6.06 8.89 -7.73
C GLN A 147 -4.66 9.41 -7.38
N THR A 148 -3.84 8.54 -6.83
CA THR A 148 -2.54 8.88 -6.21
C THR A 148 -1.47 9.42 -7.17
N TYR A 149 -1.66 9.30 -8.49
CA TYR A 149 -0.75 9.84 -9.49
C TYR A 149 -1.19 11.20 -10.06
N GLN A 150 -2.25 11.84 -9.50
CA GLN A 150 -2.59 13.21 -9.87
C GLN A 150 -1.40 14.14 -9.62
N ASP A 151 -1.30 15.20 -10.42
CA ASP A 151 -0.17 16.15 -10.42
C ASP A 151 0.15 16.68 -9.02
N ILE A 152 -0.87 16.89 -8.20
CA ILE A 152 -0.68 17.37 -6.84
C ILE A 152 0.14 16.41 -5.99
N PHE A 153 -0.08 15.10 -6.12
CA PHE A 153 0.60 14.07 -5.33
C PHE A 153 1.88 13.56 -5.98
N PHE A 154 1.95 13.60 -7.33
CA PHE A 154 3.03 12.96 -8.08
C PHE A 154 4.09 13.93 -8.59
N LYS A 155 3.70 15.18 -8.94
CA LYS A 155 4.62 16.21 -9.46
C LYS A 155 4.89 17.33 -8.46
N LYS A 156 3.85 17.80 -7.73
CA LYS A 156 4.02 18.93 -6.79
C LYS A 156 4.57 18.49 -5.43
N MET A 157 4.22 17.30 -4.95
CA MET A 157 4.93 16.65 -3.84
C MET A 157 6.20 15.97 -4.37
N LYS A 158 7.18 15.76 -3.50
CA LYS A 158 8.28 14.84 -3.81
C LYS A 158 7.75 13.42 -3.75
N TYR A 159 7.74 12.72 -4.87
CA TYR A 159 7.39 11.31 -4.93
C TYR A 159 8.65 10.44 -4.82
N ILE A 160 8.64 9.48 -3.90
CA ILE A 160 9.68 8.47 -3.71
C ILE A 160 9.01 7.10 -3.57
N SER A 161 9.57 6.08 -4.20
CA SER A 161 8.97 4.73 -4.25
C SER A 161 10.03 3.64 -4.19
N ASP A 162 9.72 2.57 -3.44
CA ASP A 162 10.48 1.32 -3.38
C ASP A 162 10.05 0.29 -4.44
N SER A 163 9.28 0.71 -5.45
CA SER A 163 8.80 -0.18 -6.52
C SER A 163 9.92 -1.05 -7.09
N ALA A 164 9.64 -2.34 -7.27
CA ALA A 164 10.59 -3.36 -7.70
C ALA A 164 11.80 -3.54 -6.75
N GLY A 165 11.63 -3.26 -5.46
CA GLY A 165 12.69 -3.41 -4.45
C GLY A 165 13.84 -2.41 -4.58
N LYS A 166 13.61 -1.25 -5.23
CA LYS A 166 14.63 -0.21 -5.41
C LYS A 166 15.00 0.43 -4.08
N ASP A 167 16.29 0.64 -3.85
CA ASP A 167 16.76 1.39 -2.68
C ASP A 167 16.32 2.86 -2.74
N ILE A 168 15.53 3.27 -1.74
CA ILE A 168 14.98 4.63 -1.64
C ILE A 168 15.84 5.57 -0.80
N PHE A 169 16.78 5.05 0.00
CA PHE A 169 17.53 5.86 0.97
C PHE A 169 18.32 7.01 0.34
N PRO A 170 19.01 6.84 -0.81
CA PRO A 170 19.69 7.96 -1.48
C PRO A 170 18.73 9.10 -1.84
N ASN A 171 17.50 8.76 -2.28
CA ASN A 171 16.49 9.76 -2.60
C ASN A 171 15.91 10.44 -1.36
N ILE A 172 15.77 9.72 -0.25
CA ILE A 172 15.34 10.26 1.04
C ILE A 172 16.39 11.25 1.58
N THR A 173 17.67 10.85 1.60
CA THR A 173 18.77 11.73 2.03
C THR A 173 18.78 13.03 1.22
N LYS A 174 18.75 12.92 -0.09
CA LYS A 174 18.70 14.09 -0.98
C LYS A 174 17.46 14.98 -0.72
N TYR A 175 16.30 14.38 -0.45
CA TYR A 175 15.09 15.12 -0.14
C TYR A 175 15.21 15.89 1.19
N LEU A 176 15.83 15.29 2.20
CA LEU A 176 15.99 15.92 3.50
C LEU A 176 16.96 17.11 3.46
N GLU A 177 17.90 17.12 2.51
CA GLU A 177 18.86 18.22 2.29
C GLU A 177 18.28 19.39 1.48
N GLN A 178 17.12 19.23 0.83
CA GLN A 178 16.57 20.22 -0.10
C GLN A 178 15.36 20.99 0.51
N PRO A 179 15.11 22.25 0.07
CA PRO A 179 13.85 22.94 0.39
C PRO A 179 12.64 22.15 -0.12
N ARG A 180 11.61 22.05 0.71
CA ARG A 180 10.39 21.27 0.43
C ARG A 180 9.33 22.17 -0.20
N ALA A 181 8.68 21.71 -1.27
CA ALA A 181 7.54 22.41 -1.87
C ALA A 181 6.22 22.04 -1.16
N LEU A 182 5.68 20.83 -1.40
CA LEU A 182 4.41 20.36 -0.82
C LEU A 182 4.57 19.11 0.07
N GLY A 183 5.79 18.82 0.54
CA GLY A 183 6.04 17.62 1.36
C GLY A 183 6.39 16.37 0.55
N LEU A 184 6.21 15.21 1.16
CA LEU A 184 6.63 13.92 0.63
C LEU A 184 5.45 12.98 0.43
N HIS A 185 5.35 12.39 -0.76
CA HIS A 185 4.53 11.23 -1.06
C HIS A 185 5.46 10.01 -1.17
N LEU A 186 5.40 9.15 -0.16
CA LEU A 186 6.24 7.97 -0.02
C LEU A 186 5.43 6.72 -0.32
N LEU A 187 5.76 6.01 -1.41
CA LEU A 187 5.18 4.72 -1.74
C LEU A 187 6.06 3.59 -1.22
N ILE A 188 5.47 2.72 -0.44
CA ILE A 188 6.06 1.55 0.22
C ILE A 188 5.23 0.31 -0.13
N HIS A 189 5.90 -0.77 -0.50
CA HIS A 189 5.27 -2.08 -0.66
C HIS A 189 5.61 -2.95 0.55
N PRO A 190 4.64 -3.36 1.38
CA PRO A 190 4.88 -4.10 2.62
C PRO A 190 5.76 -5.34 2.46
N ILE A 191 5.72 -5.99 1.29
CA ILE A 191 6.49 -7.19 0.98
C ILE A 191 8.00 -7.00 1.21
N TRP A 192 8.55 -5.82 0.83
CA TRP A 192 9.98 -5.57 0.94
C TRP A 192 10.45 -5.37 2.39
N TRP A 193 9.60 -4.86 3.25
CA TRP A 193 9.94 -4.46 4.61
C TRP A 193 9.62 -5.52 5.66
N MET A 194 8.60 -6.36 5.39
CA MET A 194 8.12 -7.40 6.28
C MET A 194 8.54 -8.80 5.85
N GLY A 195 8.94 -8.98 4.60
CA GLY A 195 9.43 -10.26 4.08
C GLY A 195 10.84 -10.59 4.55
N LEU A 196 11.15 -11.88 4.60
CA LEU A 196 12.46 -12.40 5.00
C LEU A 196 13.30 -12.76 3.77
N GLY A 197 14.51 -12.24 3.69
CA GLY A 197 15.44 -12.49 2.60
C GLY A 197 16.54 -11.44 2.52
N SER A 198 17.62 -11.75 1.81
CA SER A 198 18.76 -10.86 1.63
C SER A 198 18.70 -10.04 0.34
N ASN A 199 17.73 -10.33 -0.53
CA ASN A 199 17.46 -9.62 -1.78
C ASN A 199 16.00 -9.81 -2.20
N PRO A 200 15.48 -9.06 -3.19
CA PRO A 200 14.09 -9.15 -3.61
C PRO A 200 13.64 -10.57 -4.01
N THR A 201 14.49 -11.35 -4.66
CA THR A 201 14.17 -12.73 -5.07
C THR A 201 13.94 -13.63 -3.86
N GLU A 202 14.86 -13.60 -2.89
CA GLU A 202 14.73 -14.39 -1.65
C GLU A 202 13.48 -13.99 -0.85
N ILE A 203 13.17 -12.69 -0.77
CA ILE A 203 11.96 -12.20 -0.11
C ILE A 203 10.71 -12.78 -0.77
N ILE A 204 10.62 -12.74 -2.10
CA ILE A 204 9.48 -13.28 -2.84
C ILE A 204 9.42 -14.81 -2.71
N ASP A 205 10.56 -15.50 -2.77
CA ASP A 205 10.60 -16.95 -2.62
C ASP A 205 10.17 -17.40 -1.21
N THR A 206 10.56 -16.68 -0.18
CA THR A 206 10.11 -16.94 1.20
C THR A 206 8.60 -16.77 1.30
N TRP A 207 8.07 -15.63 0.85
CA TRP A 207 6.62 -15.39 0.84
C TRP A 207 5.87 -16.46 0.02
N ARG A 208 6.38 -16.85 -1.14
CA ARG A 208 5.77 -17.91 -1.97
C ARG A 208 5.67 -19.23 -1.21
N ASN A 209 6.72 -19.61 -0.49
CA ASN A 209 6.72 -20.84 0.30
C ASN A 209 5.73 -20.77 1.47
N GLU A 210 5.66 -19.65 2.19
CA GLU A 210 4.66 -19.41 3.24
C GLU A 210 3.22 -19.51 2.69
N ASN A 211 2.99 -18.94 1.49
CA ASN A 211 1.69 -19.00 0.84
C ASN A 211 1.34 -20.41 0.35
N LEU A 212 2.32 -21.20 -0.08
CA LEU A 212 2.13 -22.61 -0.42
C LEU A 212 1.73 -23.46 0.80
N ASP A 213 2.37 -23.22 1.94
CA ASP A 213 2.04 -23.88 3.20
C ASP A 213 0.61 -23.52 3.66
N PHE A 214 0.23 -22.24 3.54
CA PHE A 214 -1.13 -21.79 3.81
C PHE A 214 -2.15 -22.48 2.89
N ILE A 215 -1.92 -22.51 1.56
CA ILE A 215 -2.79 -23.18 0.61
C ILE A 215 -2.90 -24.70 0.93
N THR A 216 -1.80 -25.33 1.28
CA THR A 216 -1.77 -26.74 1.68
C THR A 216 -2.64 -27.00 2.92
N SER A 217 -2.56 -26.10 3.91
CA SER A 217 -3.42 -26.16 5.09
C SER A 217 -4.90 -26.01 4.74
N GLU A 218 -5.23 -25.04 3.89
CA GLU A 218 -6.62 -24.84 3.45
C GLU A 218 -7.17 -26.02 2.64
N ILE A 219 -6.35 -26.67 1.81
CA ILE A 219 -6.73 -27.89 1.12
C ILE A 219 -7.06 -29.00 2.12
N LYS A 220 -6.22 -29.21 3.16
CA LYS A 220 -6.46 -30.19 4.21
C LYS A 220 -7.77 -29.93 4.98
N ASN A 221 -8.03 -28.65 5.29
CA ASN A 221 -9.26 -28.25 5.98
C ASN A 221 -10.52 -28.50 5.15
N ASN A 222 -10.44 -28.31 3.82
CA ASN A 222 -11.59 -28.44 2.93
C ASN A 222 -11.76 -29.84 2.32
N CYS A 223 -10.71 -30.64 2.25
CA CYS A 223 -10.70 -31.93 1.55
C CYS A 223 -10.20 -33.06 2.46
N LYS A 224 -11.13 -33.73 3.14
CA LYS A 224 -10.82 -34.83 4.11
C LYS A 224 -10.07 -36.02 3.48
N VAL A 225 -10.16 -36.21 2.16
CA VAL A 225 -9.48 -37.31 1.47
C VAL A 225 -8.06 -36.95 1.01
N TYR A 226 -7.69 -35.66 1.10
CA TYR A 226 -6.34 -35.22 0.79
C TYR A 226 -5.35 -35.69 1.85
N LYS A 227 -4.41 -36.53 1.43
CA LYS A 227 -3.31 -37.03 2.27
C LYS A 227 -2.01 -36.53 1.67
N ASN A 228 -1.25 -35.78 2.44
CA ASN A 228 0.08 -35.29 2.08
C ASN A 228 1.09 -35.94 3.01
#